data_0cced2af5a5c182f6dbcaff1fd14a379
#
_entry.id   0cced2af5a5c182f6dbcaff1fd14a379
#
_cell.length_a   1.000
_cell.length_b   1.000
_cell.length_c   1.000
_cell.angle_alpha   90.00
_cell.angle_beta   90.00
_cell.angle_gamma   90.00
#
_symmetry.space_group_name_H-M   'P 1'
#
loop_
_entity.id
_entity.type
_entity.pdbx_description
1 polymer ?
#
loop_
_entity_poly.entity_id
_entity_poly.type
_entity_poly.pdbx_seq_one_letter_code
_entity_poly.pdbx_strand_id
1 'polypeptide(L)'
;MSLRDRAIRAVSSALYHSRLLGPAATAATYASPGRGFPILTFHRVNDDHDPFLPAMPTAVFAARMAHIARHYRVLAVEDLVERARQGMAPRNAMALTFDDGYRDNLTHAAPILAQHRLQATIFLATGYLGTPDVPWFDRVALAFKLSRRRNVTIPGCQPLQLKTEGDRLAGLALAMGWLKTLPDDERRRAVERLVADLRPRGLGPPKQVMLTWEEVDALRGLGFSIGAHTVTHPILSRVTPERAREEIQGSKDAIERTLGVPVRAFAYPNGG
;
A
#
# COMPACT_ATOMS: atom_id res chain seq x y z
N MET A 1 21.20 3.10 5.81
CA MET A 1 20.67 4.45 5.54
C MET A 1 21.82 5.31 5.06
N SER A 2 21.75 5.84 3.82
CA SER A 2 22.85 6.60 3.21
C SER A 2 23.07 7.95 3.91
N LEU A 3 24.27 8.55 3.74
CA LEU A 3 24.56 9.91 4.22
C LEU A 3 23.56 10.93 3.63
N ARG A 4 23.12 10.70 2.38
CA ARG A 4 22.11 11.50 1.69
C ARG A 4 20.75 11.43 2.39
N ASP A 5 20.32 10.23 2.84
CA ASP A 5 19.04 10.06 3.53
C ASP A 5 19.05 10.74 4.92
N ARG A 6 20.19 10.70 5.61
CA ARG A 6 20.38 11.42 6.89
C ARG A 6 20.31 12.92 6.71
N ALA A 7 20.97 13.44 5.68
CA ALA A 7 20.96 14.88 5.36
C ALA A 7 19.56 15.35 4.98
N ILE A 8 18.84 14.61 4.12
CA ILE A 8 17.47 14.94 3.75
C ILE A 8 16.55 14.95 4.96
N ARG A 9 16.64 13.95 5.86
CA ARG A 9 15.85 13.92 7.10
C ARG A 9 16.17 15.07 8.03
N ALA A 10 17.43 15.40 8.22
CA ALA A 10 17.85 16.51 9.09
C ALA A 10 17.33 17.86 8.55
N VAL A 11 17.48 18.11 7.25
CA VAL A 11 16.97 19.33 6.59
C VAL A 11 15.44 19.39 6.65
N SER A 12 14.76 18.29 6.34
CA SER A 12 13.29 18.22 6.41
C SER A 12 12.78 18.45 7.84
N SER A 13 13.46 17.88 8.85
CA SER A 13 13.11 18.07 10.25
C SER A 13 13.32 19.52 10.68
N ALA A 14 14.45 20.12 10.32
CA ALA A 14 14.75 21.53 10.63
C ALA A 14 13.73 22.48 9.98
N LEU A 15 13.40 22.26 8.71
CA LEU A 15 12.37 23.04 8.01
C LEU A 15 10.98 22.86 8.64
N TYR A 16 10.64 21.64 9.07
CA TYR A 16 9.37 21.36 9.75
C TYR A 16 9.26 22.14 11.08
N HIS A 17 10.30 22.04 11.94
CA HIS A 17 10.30 22.73 13.23
C HIS A 17 10.38 24.27 13.11
N SER A 18 11.03 24.78 12.08
CA SER A 18 11.09 26.22 11.82
C SER A 18 9.83 26.80 11.19
N ARG A 19 8.80 25.96 10.89
CA ARG A 19 7.58 26.33 10.15
C ARG A 19 7.82 26.85 8.73
N LEU A 20 9.03 26.71 8.20
CA LEU A 20 9.40 27.11 6.83
C LEU A 20 9.13 26.05 5.77
N LEU A 21 8.72 24.85 6.19
CA LEU A 21 8.47 23.74 5.26
C LEU A 21 7.34 24.06 4.29
N GLY A 22 6.26 24.65 4.75
CA GLY A 22 5.14 25.08 3.91
C GLY A 22 5.56 26.12 2.85
N PRO A 23 6.16 27.26 3.25
CA PRO A 23 6.66 28.25 2.29
C PRO A 23 7.73 27.71 1.35
N ALA A 24 8.69 26.89 1.84
CA ALA A 24 9.73 26.29 1.01
C ALA A 24 9.18 25.28 0.00
N ALA A 25 8.25 24.41 0.40
CA ALA A 25 7.58 23.49 -0.50
C ALA A 25 6.74 24.24 -1.55
N THR A 26 6.04 25.28 -1.12
CA THR A 26 5.29 26.16 -2.01
C THR A 26 6.23 26.84 -3.02
N ALA A 27 7.35 27.42 -2.58
CA ALA A 27 8.33 28.04 -3.46
C ALA A 27 8.93 27.05 -4.46
N ALA A 28 9.28 25.83 -4.01
CA ALA A 28 9.78 24.77 -4.90
C ALA A 28 8.74 24.36 -5.95
N THR A 29 7.47 24.30 -5.59
CA THR A 29 6.36 24.00 -6.51
C THR A 29 6.16 25.13 -7.54
N TYR A 30 6.43 26.37 -7.15
CA TYR A 30 6.34 27.51 -8.05
C TYR A 30 7.53 27.63 -9.01
N ALA A 31 8.70 27.13 -8.62
CA ALA A 31 9.95 27.27 -9.39
C ALA A 31 10.17 26.16 -10.44
N SER A 32 9.39 25.07 -10.42
CA SER A 32 9.57 23.96 -11.37
C SER A 32 8.70 24.11 -12.61
N PRO A 33 9.27 24.23 -13.80
CA PRO A 33 8.55 24.09 -15.06
C PRO A 33 8.22 22.61 -15.26
N GLY A 34 6.98 22.22 -15.11
CA GLY A 34 6.53 20.81 -15.15
C GLY A 34 5.96 20.38 -13.82
N ARG A 35 4.85 21.01 -13.43
CA ARG A 35 4.19 20.80 -12.14
C ARG A 35 3.58 19.41 -12.06
N GLY A 36 4.29 18.51 -11.38
CA GLY A 36 3.68 17.30 -10.83
C GLY A 36 2.87 17.64 -9.56
N PHE A 37 1.79 16.92 -9.36
CA PHE A 37 1.03 16.98 -8.11
C PHE A 37 1.43 15.82 -7.21
N PRO A 38 1.61 16.02 -5.88
CA PRO A 38 1.95 14.93 -5.00
C PRO A 38 0.78 13.96 -4.86
N ILE A 39 1.08 12.67 -4.95
CA ILE A 39 0.19 11.58 -4.58
C ILE A 39 0.83 10.89 -3.36
N LEU A 40 0.14 10.89 -2.23
CA LEU A 40 0.60 10.18 -1.04
C LEU A 40 -0.12 8.85 -0.95
N THR A 41 0.66 7.78 -1.05
CA THR A 41 0.16 6.41 -0.98
C THR A 41 0.34 5.85 0.42
N PHE A 42 -0.71 5.23 0.92
CA PHE A 42 -0.78 4.48 2.16
C PHE A 42 -1.21 3.04 1.84
N HIS A 43 -0.96 2.13 2.78
CA HIS A 43 -1.47 0.76 2.68
C HIS A 43 -2.30 0.46 3.93
N ARG A 44 -1.69 0.50 5.11
CA ARG A 44 -2.32 0.15 6.39
C ARG A 44 -2.25 1.28 7.40
N VAL A 45 -3.33 1.44 8.16
CA VAL A 45 -3.42 2.41 9.27
C VAL A 45 -4.05 1.72 10.47
N ASN A 46 -3.26 1.37 11.47
CA ASN A 46 -3.73 0.76 12.72
C ASN A 46 -2.67 0.92 13.81
N ASP A 47 -2.99 0.53 15.04
CA ASP A 47 -2.12 0.61 16.20
C ASP A 47 -1.67 -0.78 16.71
N ASP A 48 -1.64 -1.79 15.84
CA ASP A 48 -1.21 -3.16 16.18
C ASP A 48 0.30 -3.22 16.49
N HIS A 49 1.08 -2.25 16.01
CA HIS A 49 2.54 -2.18 16.16
C HIS A 49 3.25 -3.47 15.74
N ASP A 50 2.71 -4.18 14.76
CA ASP A 50 3.24 -5.44 14.27
C ASP A 50 4.40 -5.21 13.29
N PRO A 51 5.65 -5.59 13.62
CA PRO A 51 6.79 -5.35 12.75
C PRO A 51 6.80 -6.23 11.48
N PHE A 52 6.02 -7.31 11.46
CA PHE A 52 5.85 -8.18 10.28
C PHE A 52 4.81 -7.65 9.30
N LEU A 53 3.83 -6.92 9.81
CA LEU A 53 2.74 -6.32 9.02
C LEU A 53 2.66 -4.82 9.35
N PRO A 54 3.67 -4.04 8.94
CA PRO A 54 3.80 -2.66 9.37
C PRO A 54 2.61 -1.80 8.91
N ALA A 55 2.12 -0.97 9.82
CA ALA A 55 1.06 -0.01 9.58
C ALA A 55 1.48 1.38 10.07
N MET A 56 0.85 2.42 9.55
CA MET A 56 0.99 3.77 10.11
C MET A 56 0.15 3.86 11.38
N PRO A 57 0.72 4.27 12.53
CA PRO A 57 -0.07 4.50 13.74
C PRO A 57 -1.17 5.55 13.51
N THR A 58 -2.35 5.32 14.07
CA THR A 58 -3.53 6.19 13.87
C THR A 58 -3.27 7.63 14.29
N ALA A 59 -2.57 7.86 15.40
CA ALA A 59 -2.20 9.21 15.86
C ALA A 59 -1.29 9.94 14.86
N VAL A 60 -0.33 9.21 14.25
CA VAL A 60 0.58 9.78 13.24
C VAL A 60 -0.21 10.09 11.96
N PHE A 61 -1.09 9.20 11.55
CA PHE A 61 -1.97 9.42 10.40
C PHE A 61 -2.86 10.64 10.62
N ALA A 62 -3.53 10.75 11.78
CA ALA A 62 -4.40 11.88 12.12
C ALA A 62 -3.63 13.22 12.10
N ALA A 63 -2.43 13.27 12.68
CA ALA A 63 -1.60 14.49 12.64
C ALA A 63 -1.22 14.90 11.22
N ARG A 64 -0.92 13.93 10.34
CA ARG A 64 -0.65 14.19 8.93
C ARG A 64 -1.89 14.69 8.18
N MET A 65 -3.06 14.08 8.41
CA MET A 65 -4.31 14.49 7.78
C MET A 65 -4.73 15.91 8.23
N ALA A 66 -4.55 16.25 9.51
CA ALA A 66 -4.77 17.60 10.00
C ALA A 66 -3.85 18.65 9.32
N HIS A 67 -2.59 18.31 9.07
CA HIS A 67 -1.67 19.16 8.32
C HIS A 67 -2.10 19.32 6.85
N ILE A 68 -2.41 18.20 6.20
CA ILE A 68 -2.83 18.17 4.79
C ILE A 68 -4.10 19.00 4.60
N ALA A 69 -5.11 18.85 5.46
CA ALA A 69 -6.36 19.59 5.37
C ALA A 69 -6.18 21.11 5.45
N ARG A 70 -5.14 21.58 6.14
CA ARG A 70 -4.83 23.03 6.27
C ARG A 70 -4.10 23.61 5.07
N HIS A 71 -3.30 22.80 4.37
CA HIS A 71 -2.33 23.31 3.40
C HIS A 71 -2.60 22.87 1.96
N TYR A 72 -3.36 21.79 1.77
CA TYR A 72 -3.57 21.18 0.45
C TYR A 72 -5.04 21.04 0.12
N ARG A 73 -5.34 21.09 -1.18
CA ARG A 73 -6.64 20.73 -1.71
C ARG A 73 -6.58 19.29 -2.19
N VAL A 74 -7.14 18.39 -1.40
CA VAL A 74 -7.17 16.97 -1.72
C VAL A 74 -8.28 16.66 -2.71
N LEU A 75 -7.93 15.95 -3.78
CA LEU A 75 -8.83 15.50 -4.84
C LEU A 75 -8.70 13.99 -5.01
N ALA A 76 -9.75 13.35 -5.53
CA ALA A 76 -9.62 12.00 -6.05
C ALA A 76 -8.59 11.98 -7.20
N VAL A 77 -7.91 10.86 -7.40
CA VAL A 77 -6.83 10.75 -8.42
C VAL A 77 -7.37 11.13 -9.81
N GLU A 78 -8.56 10.63 -10.17
CA GLU A 78 -9.16 10.88 -11.46
C GLU A 78 -9.46 12.37 -11.68
N ASP A 79 -10.03 13.01 -10.66
CA ASP A 79 -10.35 14.45 -10.71
C ASP A 79 -9.07 15.30 -10.78
N LEU A 80 -8.04 14.90 -10.05
CA LEU A 80 -6.74 15.58 -10.10
C LEU A 80 -6.14 15.50 -11.49
N VAL A 81 -6.13 14.30 -12.10
CA VAL A 81 -5.57 14.08 -13.44
C VAL A 81 -6.37 14.87 -14.49
N GLU A 82 -7.71 14.83 -14.42
CA GLU A 82 -8.56 15.54 -15.38
C GLU A 82 -8.36 17.05 -15.29
N ARG A 83 -8.38 17.61 -14.07
CA ARG A 83 -8.12 19.05 -13.84
C ARG A 83 -6.69 19.44 -14.26
N ALA A 84 -5.71 18.56 -14.05
CA ALA A 84 -4.34 18.82 -14.47
C ALA A 84 -4.21 18.89 -16.00
N ARG A 85 -4.88 17.98 -16.73
CA ARG A 85 -4.92 18.00 -18.21
C ARG A 85 -5.56 19.27 -18.76
N GLN A 86 -6.58 19.78 -18.07
CA GLN A 86 -7.28 21.01 -18.44
C GLN A 86 -6.57 22.28 -17.97
N GLY A 87 -5.45 22.18 -17.27
CA GLY A 87 -4.77 23.33 -16.66
C GLY A 87 -5.51 23.98 -15.50
N MET A 88 -6.55 23.30 -14.98
CA MET A 88 -7.45 23.83 -13.93
C MET A 88 -7.14 23.26 -12.53
N ALA A 89 -6.14 22.44 -12.37
CA ALA A 89 -5.79 21.90 -11.07
C ALA A 89 -5.29 23.01 -10.14
N PRO A 90 -5.80 23.10 -8.89
CA PRO A 90 -5.29 24.04 -7.90
C PRO A 90 -3.80 23.85 -7.66
N ARG A 91 -3.07 24.95 -7.41
CA ARG A 91 -1.60 24.92 -7.23
C ARG A 91 -1.15 24.05 -6.07
N ASN A 92 -1.98 23.93 -5.03
CA ASN A 92 -1.76 23.09 -3.85
C ASN A 92 -2.58 21.79 -3.90
N ALA A 93 -2.99 21.34 -5.10
CA ALA A 93 -3.72 20.09 -5.22
C ALA A 93 -2.81 18.89 -4.93
N MET A 94 -3.40 17.86 -4.34
CA MET A 94 -2.78 16.56 -4.12
C MET A 94 -3.83 15.46 -4.12
N ALA A 95 -3.39 14.20 -4.19
CA ALA A 95 -4.23 13.05 -3.96
C ALA A 95 -3.73 12.21 -2.79
N LEU A 96 -4.66 11.56 -2.10
CA LEU A 96 -4.40 10.54 -1.10
C LEU A 96 -4.87 9.20 -1.68
N THR A 97 -4.03 8.17 -1.56
CA THR A 97 -4.38 6.84 -2.05
C THR A 97 -4.11 5.77 -0.99
N PHE A 98 -4.86 4.69 -1.06
CA PHE A 98 -4.66 3.48 -0.30
C PHE A 98 -4.60 2.31 -1.26
N ASP A 99 -3.63 1.43 -1.09
CA ASP A 99 -3.48 0.26 -1.93
C ASP A 99 -3.92 -1.01 -1.20
N ASP A 100 -4.11 -2.09 -1.95
CA ASP A 100 -4.43 -3.47 -1.55
C ASP A 100 -5.87 -3.72 -1.10
N GLY A 101 -6.54 -2.79 -0.44
CA GLY A 101 -7.90 -2.99 0.08
C GLY A 101 -7.94 -3.58 1.49
N TYR A 102 -7.04 -3.15 2.37
CA TYR A 102 -7.06 -3.55 3.78
C TYR A 102 -8.25 -2.97 4.53
N ARG A 103 -8.82 -3.76 5.43
CA ARG A 103 -10.00 -3.39 6.23
C ARG A 103 -9.75 -2.21 7.16
N ASP A 104 -8.50 -2.02 7.62
CA ASP A 104 -8.13 -0.90 8.46
C ASP A 104 -8.26 0.46 7.75
N ASN A 105 -8.35 0.48 6.43
CA ASN A 105 -8.69 1.68 5.67
C ASN A 105 -10.11 2.18 6.00
N LEU A 106 -11.07 1.25 6.19
CA LEU A 106 -12.43 1.59 6.63
C LEU A 106 -12.48 1.89 8.13
N THR A 107 -11.88 1.02 8.96
CA THR A 107 -12.09 1.06 10.41
C THR A 107 -11.27 2.12 11.13
N HIS A 108 -10.12 2.54 10.56
CA HIS A 108 -9.20 3.50 11.17
C HIS A 108 -8.96 4.73 10.30
N ALA A 109 -8.65 4.58 9.02
CA ALA A 109 -8.32 5.72 8.17
C ALA A 109 -9.55 6.56 7.79
N ALA A 110 -10.65 5.93 7.39
CA ALA A 110 -11.85 6.63 6.92
C ALA A 110 -12.46 7.57 7.98
N PRO A 111 -12.59 7.21 9.26
CA PRO A 111 -13.09 8.14 10.29
C PRO A 111 -12.21 9.39 10.42
N ILE A 112 -10.87 9.22 10.34
CA ILE A 112 -9.92 10.34 10.44
C ILE A 112 -10.05 11.26 9.21
N LEU A 113 -10.16 10.69 8.01
CA LEU A 113 -10.36 11.46 6.78
C LEU A 113 -11.69 12.24 6.82
N ALA A 114 -12.76 11.60 7.29
CA ALA A 114 -14.08 12.23 7.42
C ALA A 114 -14.07 13.45 8.37
N GLN A 115 -13.35 13.39 9.50
CA GLN A 115 -13.18 14.51 10.42
C GLN A 115 -12.60 15.76 9.72
N HIS A 116 -11.77 15.56 8.72
CA HIS A 116 -11.12 16.63 7.95
C HIS A 116 -11.77 16.89 6.59
N ARG A 117 -12.85 16.20 6.24
CA ARG A 117 -13.52 16.25 4.93
C ARG A 117 -12.55 15.99 3.76
N LEU A 118 -11.59 15.09 3.98
CA LEU A 118 -10.63 14.70 2.98
C LEU A 118 -11.14 13.50 2.17
N GLN A 119 -10.92 13.55 0.87
CA GLN A 119 -11.20 12.45 -0.05
C GLN A 119 -9.95 11.55 -0.19
N ALA A 120 -10.15 10.31 -0.62
CA ALA A 120 -9.08 9.41 -1.01
C ALA A 120 -9.52 8.47 -2.13
N THR A 121 -8.56 7.91 -2.87
CA THR A 121 -8.80 6.83 -3.82
C THR A 121 -8.26 5.53 -3.21
N ILE A 122 -9.06 4.46 -3.20
CA ILE A 122 -8.58 3.14 -2.78
C ILE A 122 -8.43 2.23 -3.98
N PHE A 123 -7.25 1.62 -4.12
CA PHE A 123 -6.91 0.68 -5.19
C PHE A 123 -7.02 -0.75 -4.67
N LEU A 124 -7.89 -1.55 -5.27
CA LEU A 124 -8.32 -2.84 -4.74
C LEU A 124 -7.63 -4.01 -5.45
N ALA A 125 -6.95 -4.86 -4.67
CA ALA A 125 -6.53 -6.20 -5.10
C ALA A 125 -7.72 -7.16 -4.96
N THR A 126 -8.50 -7.27 -6.03
CA THR A 126 -9.88 -7.78 -5.98
C THR A 126 -10.02 -9.25 -5.62
N GLY A 127 -8.99 -10.06 -5.83
CA GLY A 127 -9.02 -11.48 -5.51
C GLY A 127 -9.01 -11.80 -4.00
N TYR A 128 -8.74 -10.79 -3.15
CA TYR A 128 -8.68 -10.96 -1.70
C TYR A 128 -9.92 -10.42 -0.98
N LEU A 129 -10.76 -9.63 -1.68
CA LEU A 129 -11.92 -9.00 -1.07
C LEU A 129 -12.98 -10.05 -0.69
N GLY A 130 -13.44 -9.99 0.56
CA GLY A 130 -14.44 -10.91 1.10
C GLY A 130 -13.96 -12.35 1.25
N THR A 131 -12.65 -12.58 1.17
CA THR A 131 -12.05 -13.91 1.34
C THR A 131 -11.22 -13.99 2.62
N PRO A 132 -10.92 -15.18 3.14
CA PRO A 132 -9.96 -15.35 4.24
C PRO A 132 -8.51 -15.21 3.80
N ASP A 133 -8.24 -15.13 2.51
CA ASP A 133 -6.90 -15.04 1.98
C ASP A 133 -6.32 -13.64 2.11
N VAL A 134 -5.00 -13.57 2.17
CA VAL A 134 -4.23 -12.32 2.19
C VAL A 134 -3.23 -12.31 1.03
N PRO A 135 -2.76 -11.13 0.60
CA PRO A 135 -1.72 -11.02 -0.41
C PRO A 135 -0.50 -11.90 -0.11
N TRP A 136 0.16 -12.40 -1.16
CA TRP A 136 1.27 -13.36 -1.04
C TRP A 136 2.39 -12.87 -0.10
N PHE A 137 2.65 -11.57 -0.07
CA PHE A 137 3.67 -10.97 0.79
C PHE A 137 3.25 -10.98 2.28
N ASP A 138 2.00 -10.73 2.59
CA ASP A 138 1.47 -10.85 3.96
C ASP A 138 1.47 -12.31 4.41
N ARG A 139 1.13 -13.23 3.51
CA ARG A 139 1.18 -14.66 3.79
C ARG A 139 2.59 -15.13 4.16
N VAL A 140 3.61 -14.64 3.45
CA VAL A 140 5.02 -14.89 3.79
C VAL A 140 5.39 -14.25 5.12
N ALA A 141 4.99 -13.01 5.36
CA ALA A 141 5.27 -12.29 6.61
C ALA A 141 4.66 -13.03 7.82
N LEU A 142 3.40 -13.46 7.72
CA LEU A 142 2.72 -14.26 8.73
C LEU A 142 3.42 -15.61 8.94
N ALA A 143 3.90 -16.26 7.87
CA ALA A 143 4.62 -17.52 7.99
C ALA A 143 5.93 -17.35 8.78
N PHE A 144 6.70 -16.29 8.56
CA PHE A 144 7.89 -15.98 9.37
C PHE A 144 7.51 -15.65 10.81
N LYS A 145 6.51 -14.79 11.04
CA LYS A 145 6.03 -14.41 12.36
C LYS A 145 5.65 -15.62 13.21
N LEU A 146 4.91 -16.55 12.64
CA LEU A 146 4.30 -17.71 13.31
C LEU A 146 5.15 -18.98 13.17
N SER A 147 6.35 -18.91 12.60
CA SER A 147 7.19 -20.07 12.32
C SER A 147 7.51 -20.89 13.57
N ARG A 148 7.41 -22.23 13.40
CA ARG A 148 7.92 -23.21 14.39
C ARG A 148 9.36 -23.63 14.14
N ARG A 149 9.93 -23.20 13.02
CA ARG A 149 11.31 -23.56 12.66
C ARG A 149 12.29 -22.66 13.40
N ARG A 150 13.44 -23.23 13.74
CA ARG A 150 14.58 -22.50 14.29
C ARG A 150 15.55 -22.01 13.23
N ASN A 151 15.40 -22.49 12.01
CA ASN A 151 16.18 -22.10 10.85
C ASN A 151 15.33 -22.25 9.57
N VAL A 152 15.75 -21.56 8.52
CA VAL A 152 15.21 -21.65 7.17
C VAL A 152 16.34 -21.47 6.16
N THR A 153 16.24 -22.09 5.00
CA THR A 153 17.15 -21.86 3.88
C THR A 153 16.41 -21.14 2.76
N ILE A 154 16.94 -19.98 2.38
CA ILE A 154 16.47 -19.23 1.22
C ILE A 154 17.47 -19.45 0.10
N PRO A 155 17.05 -19.75 -1.14
CA PRO A 155 17.96 -19.95 -2.25
C PRO A 155 18.97 -18.80 -2.41
N GLY A 156 20.24 -19.13 -2.56
CA GLY A 156 21.32 -18.14 -2.62
C GLY A 156 21.81 -17.61 -1.28
N CYS A 157 21.22 -18.03 -0.15
CA CYS A 157 21.64 -17.63 1.19
C CYS A 157 22.14 -18.82 2.01
N GLN A 158 23.02 -18.55 2.97
CA GLN A 158 23.34 -19.52 4.03
C GLN A 158 22.10 -19.78 4.90
N PRO A 159 21.99 -20.94 5.56
CA PRO A 159 20.88 -21.20 6.48
C PRO A 159 20.75 -20.11 7.54
N LEU A 160 19.56 -19.52 7.63
CA LEU A 160 19.25 -18.42 8.54
C LEU A 160 18.67 -18.95 9.84
N GLN A 161 19.11 -18.41 10.97
CA GLN A 161 18.49 -18.66 12.26
C GLN A 161 17.15 -17.91 12.37
N LEU A 162 16.17 -18.48 13.10
CA LEU A 162 14.85 -17.90 13.36
C LEU A 162 14.51 -17.94 14.86
N LYS A 163 15.52 -17.75 15.72
CA LYS A 163 15.38 -17.86 17.19
C LYS A 163 14.70 -16.67 17.82
N THR A 164 15.04 -15.48 17.35
CA THR A 164 14.50 -14.21 17.84
C THR A 164 13.55 -13.57 16.84
N GLU A 165 12.80 -12.58 17.26
CA GLU A 165 11.98 -11.75 16.36
C GLU A 165 12.84 -11.06 15.30
N GLY A 166 14.01 -10.52 15.72
CA GLY A 166 14.94 -9.88 14.81
C GLY A 166 15.47 -10.83 13.73
N ASP A 167 15.78 -12.10 14.09
CA ASP A 167 16.18 -13.12 13.10
C ASP A 167 15.07 -13.38 12.08
N ARG A 168 13.82 -13.46 12.54
CA ARG A 168 12.66 -13.71 11.66
C ARG A 168 12.41 -12.53 10.72
N LEU A 169 12.56 -11.30 11.20
CA LEU A 169 12.45 -10.10 10.37
C LEU A 169 13.56 -10.02 9.34
N ALA A 170 14.79 -10.36 9.71
CA ALA A 170 15.91 -10.44 8.77
C ALA A 170 15.68 -11.54 7.71
N GLY A 171 15.20 -12.70 8.13
CA GLY A 171 14.83 -13.79 7.23
C GLY A 171 13.70 -13.40 6.28
N LEU A 172 12.67 -12.72 6.77
CA LEU A 172 11.59 -12.17 5.96
C LEU A 172 12.12 -11.20 4.90
N ALA A 173 12.98 -10.26 5.28
CA ALA A 173 13.53 -9.27 4.35
C ALA A 173 14.32 -9.93 3.21
N LEU A 174 15.14 -10.95 3.51
CA LEU A 174 15.88 -11.71 2.51
C LEU A 174 14.95 -12.55 1.62
N ALA A 175 13.93 -13.20 2.20
CA ALA A 175 12.94 -13.96 1.45
C ALA A 175 12.16 -13.06 0.49
N MET A 176 11.72 -11.90 0.95
CA MET A 176 11.00 -10.92 0.12
C MET A 176 11.87 -10.39 -1.02
N GLY A 177 13.14 -10.09 -0.75
CA GLY A 177 14.11 -9.69 -1.78
C GLY A 177 14.22 -10.75 -2.87
N TRP A 178 14.43 -12.02 -2.48
CA TRP A 178 14.52 -13.15 -3.41
C TRP A 178 13.21 -13.38 -4.18
N LEU A 179 12.07 -13.46 -3.50
CA LEU A 179 10.78 -13.72 -4.12
C LEU A 179 10.42 -12.67 -5.18
N LYS A 180 10.79 -11.40 -4.97
CA LYS A 180 10.56 -10.32 -5.94
C LYS A 180 11.39 -10.44 -7.21
N THR A 181 12.47 -11.22 -7.22
CA THR A 181 13.28 -11.47 -8.43
C THR A 181 12.70 -12.53 -9.35
N LEU A 182 11.81 -13.39 -8.84
CA LEU A 182 11.29 -14.54 -9.57
C LEU A 182 10.18 -14.17 -10.57
N PRO A 183 10.08 -14.88 -11.70
CA PRO A 183 8.87 -14.92 -12.52
C PRO A 183 7.66 -15.33 -11.68
N ASP A 184 6.46 -14.89 -12.04
CA ASP A 184 5.25 -15.04 -11.22
C ASP A 184 4.95 -16.50 -10.83
N ASP A 185 4.96 -17.41 -11.79
CA ASP A 185 4.68 -18.83 -11.54
C ASP A 185 5.72 -19.48 -10.61
N GLU A 186 6.98 -19.07 -10.74
CA GLU A 186 8.04 -19.54 -9.85
C GLU A 186 7.87 -18.94 -8.46
N ARG A 187 7.54 -17.66 -8.37
CA ARG A 187 7.28 -16.99 -7.09
C ARG A 187 6.12 -17.64 -6.36
N ARG A 188 5.00 -17.93 -7.03
CA ARG A 188 3.84 -18.60 -6.43
C ARG A 188 4.24 -19.95 -5.84
N ARG A 189 4.92 -20.79 -6.62
CA ARG A 189 5.45 -22.09 -6.13
C ARG A 189 6.46 -21.93 -4.99
N ALA A 190 7.29 -20.90 -5.04
CA ALA A 190 8.28 -20.61 -4.01
C ALA A 190 7.61 -20.16 -2.70
N VAL A 191 6.57 -19.33 -2.76
CA VAL A 191 5.76 -18.93 -1.61
C VAL A 191 5.14 -20.15 -0.94
N GLU A 192 4.49 -21.04 -1.71
CA GLU A 192 3.89 -22.26 -1.16
C GLU A 192 4.93 -23.13 -0.44
N ARG A 193 6.08 -23.37 -1.08
CA ARG A 193 7.16 -24.16 -0.47
C ARG A 193 7.72 -23.50 0.80
N LEU A 194 7.99 -22.19 0.74
CA LEU A 194 8.54 -21.45 1.88
C LEU A 194 7.57 -21.45 3.08
N VAL A 195 6.29 -21.26 2.84
CA VAL A 195 5.25 -21.30 3.89
C VAL A 195 5.17 -22.72 4.49
N ALA A 196 5.21 -23.77 3.66
CA ALA A 196 5.23 -25.15 4.13
C ALA A 196 6.48 -25.46 4.98
N ASP A 197 7.66 -24.98 4.55
CA ASP A 197 8.93 -25.18 5.25
C ASP A 197 8.97 -24.46 6.60
N LEU A 198 8.41 -23.27 6.69
CA LEU A 198 8.35 -22.49 7.93
C LEU A 198 7.38 -23.11 8.98
N ARG A 199 6.44 -23.96 8.57
CA ARG A 199 5.49 -24.66 9.44
C ARG A 199 4.84 -23.71 10.47
N PRO A 200 4.15 -22.64 10.04
CA PRO A 200 3.58 -21.66 10.96
C PRO A 200 2.51 -22.28 11.85
N ARG A 201 2.35 -21.74 13.06
CA ARG A 201 1.24 -22.11 13.94
C ARG A 201 0.00 -21.33 13.53
N GLY A 202 -1.05 -22.05 13.07
CA GLY A 202 -2.35 -21.42 12.84
C GLY A 202 -2.29 -20.29 11.82
N LEU A 203 -1.97 -20.65 10.57
CA LEU A 203 -2.32 -19.79 9.43
C LEU A 203 -3.84 -19.83 9.15
N GLY A 204 -4.65 -20.09 10.19
CA GLY A 204 -6.07 -19.83 10.11
C GLY A 204 -6.27 -18.34 9.91
N PRO A 205 -7.35 -17.88 9.25
CA PRO A 205 -7.55 -16.47 9.00
C PRO A 205 -7.50 -15.75 10.35
N PRO A 206 -6.56 -14.80 10.53
CA PRO A 206 -6.76 -13.82 11.55
C PRO A 206 -8.07 -13.12 11.22
N LYS A 207 -8.65 -12.40 12.17
CA LYS A 207 -9.74 -11.45 11.94
C LYS A 207 -9.64 -10.90 10.52
N GLN A 208 -10.76 -10.85 9.80
CA GLN A 208 -10.86 -10.33 8.44
C GLN A 208 -9.92 -9.13 8.22
N VAL A 209 -8.85 -9.37 7.46
CA VAL A 209 -7.79 -8.38 7.22
C VAL A 209 -8.11 -7.52 6.02
N MET A 210 -8.78 -8.12 5.03
CA MET A 210 -9.17 -7.46 3.79
C MET A 210 -10.62 -7.00 3.89
N LEU A 211 -10.97 -5.96 3.13
CA LEU A 211 -12.35 -5.46 2.99
C LEU A 211 -13.26 -6.55 2.38
N THR A 212 -14.54 -6.50 2.73
CA THR A 212 -15.59 -7.13 1.93
C THR A 212 -16.09 -6.17 0.85
N TRP A 213 -16.87 -6.68 -0.11
CA TRP A 213 -17.48 -5.83 -1.14
C TRP A 213 -18.50 -4.84 -0.55
N GLU A 214 -19.22 -5.23 0.49
CA GLU A 214 -20.13 -4.36 1.24
C GLU A 214 -19.35 -3.24 1.95
N GLU A 215 -18.19 -3.56 2.50
CA GLU A 215 -17.31 -2.56 3.14
C GLU A 215 -16.66 -1.61 2.12
N VAL A 216 -16.37 -2.09 0.90
CA VAL A 216 -15.93 -1.23 -0.21
C VAL A 216 -17.05 -0.26 -0.62
N ASP A 217 -18.30 -0.74 -0.70
CA ASP A 217 -19.43 0.14 -1.00
C ASP A 217 -19.68 1.17 0.11
N ALA A 218 -19.48 0.79 1.37
CA ALA A 218 -19.53 1.72 2.50
C ALA A 218 -18.43 2.82 2.39
N LEU A 219 -17.20 2.47 2.00
CA LEU A 219 -16.14 3.46 1.74
C LEU A 219 -16.52 4.43 0.62
N ARG A 220 -17.12 3.93 -0.45
CA ARG A 220 -17.65 4.76 -1.53
C ARG A 220 -18.70 5.75 -1.02
N GLY A 221 -19.62 5.29 -0.16
CA GLY A 221 -20.60 6.14 0.52
C GLY A 221 -19.97 7.23 1.39
N LEU A 222 -18.75 7.02 1.88
CA LEU A 222 -17.96 8.01 2.64
C LEU A 222 -17.12 8.94 1.74
N GLY A 223 -17.26 8.85 0.40
CA GLY A 223 -16.59 9.74 -0.55
C GLY A 223 -15.23 9.21 -1.06
N PHE A 224 -14.91 7.94 -0.85
CA PHE A 224 -13.76 7.33 -1.50
C PHE A 224 -14.05 7.05 -2.98
N SER A 225 -13.11 7.35 -3.86
CA SER A 225 -13.12 6.79 -5.21
C SER A 225 -12.44 5.43 -5.24
N ILE A 226 -12.83 4.59 -6.19
CA ILE A 226 -12.38 3.21 -6.29
C ILE A 226 -11.56 3.03 -7.57
N GLY A 227 -10.35 2.49 -7.41
CA GLY A 227 -9.45 2.11 -8.49
C GLY A 227 -9.09 0.62 -8.44
N ALA A 228 -8.47 0.13 -9.50
CA ALA A 228 -8.05 -1.27 -9.61
C ALA A 228 -6.57 -1.44 -9.27
N HIS A 229 -6.23 -2.59 -8.64
CA HIS A 229 -4.86 -2.96 -8.22
C HIS A 229 -4.53 -4.42 -8.57
N THR A 230 -4.99 -4.88 -9.72
CA THR A 230 -4.93 -6.28 -10.16
C THR A 230 -5.86 -7.22 -9.35
N VAL A 231 -5.91 -8.47 -9.75
CA VAL A 231 -6.68 -9.51 -9.03
C VAL A 231 -5.86 -10.09 -7.89
N THR A 232 -4.63 -10.57 -8.15
CA THR A 232 -3.83 -11.34 -7.19
C THR A 232 -2.54 -10.64 -6.78
N HIS A 233 -2.40 -9.35 -7.07
CA HIS A 233 -1.24 -8.53 -6.74
C HIS A 233 0.10 -9.12 -7.24
N PRO A 234 0.21 -9.51 -8.54
CA PRO A 234 1.46 -9.94 -9.11
C PRO A 234 2.40 -8.76 -9.36
N ILE A 235 3.69 -9.03 -9.53
CA ILE A 235 4.64 -8.04 -10.06
C ILE A 235 4.46 -8.03 -11.58
N LEU A 236 3.79 -7.04 -12.15
CA LEU A 236 3.38 -7.03 -13.55
C LEU A 236 4.54 -7.10 -14.55
N SER A 237 5.73 -6.64 -14.18
CA SER A 237 6.94 -6.81 -14.99
C SER A 237 7.52 -8.25 -14.96
N ARG A 238 6.91 -9.16 -14.18
CA ARG A 238 7.33 -10.56 -14.00
C ARG A 238 6.28 -11.57 -14.44
N VAL A 239 5.24 -11.13 -15.13
CA VAL A 239 4.19 -11.98 -15.72
C VAL A 239 4.25 -11.89 -17.24
N THR A 240 3.59 -12.81 -17.94
CA THR A 240 3.40 -12.68 -19.39
C THR A 240 2.43 -11.55 -19.71
N PRO A 241 2.48 -10.97 -20.93
CA PRO A 241 1.53 -9.94 -21.33
C PRO A 241 0.06 -10.38 -21.23
N GLU A 242 -0.24 -11.64 -21.50
CA GLU A 242 -1.57 -12.24 -21.40
C GLU A 242 -2.04 -12.23 -19.94
N ARG A 243 -1.17 -12.70 -19.03
CA ARG A 243 -1.45 -12.71 -17.59
C ARG A 243 -1.59 -11.29 -17.05
N ALA A 244 -0.76 -10.34 -17.48
CA ALA A 244 -0.90 -8.94 -17.11
C ALA A 244 -2.27 -8.38 -17.51
N ARG A 245 -2.73 -8.70 -18.73
CA ARG A 245 -4.07 -8.28 -19.20
C ARG A 245 -5.17 -8.89 -18.35
N GLU A 246 -5.11 -10.18 -18.05
CA GLU A 246 -6.09 -10.86 -17.17
C GLU A 246 -6.16 -10.21 -15.79
N GLU A 247 -5.03 -9.91 -15.19
CA GLU A 247 -4.93 -9.29 -13.87
C GLU A 247 -5.49 -7.86 -13.84
N ILE A 248 -5.16 -7.05 -14.86
CA ILE A 248 -5.61 -5.68 -14.97
C ILE A 248 -7.10 -5.63 -15.30
N GLN A 249 -7.51 -6.32 -16.39
CA GLN A 249 -8.89 -6.31 -16.83
C GLN A 249 -9.81 -7.02 -15.84
N GLY A 250 -9.38 -8.16 -15.30
CA GLY A 250 -10.15 -8.92 -14.32
C GLY A 250 -10.47 -8.12 -13.06
N SER A 251 -9.51 -7.33 -12.55
CA SER A 251 -9.75 -6.46 -11.39
C SER A 251 -10.73 -5.33 -11.72
N LYS A 252 -10.58 -4.69 -12.87
CA LYS A 252 -11.52 -3.69 -13.37
C LYS A 252 -12.94 -4.26 -13.48
N ASP A 253 -13.09 -5.38 -14.18
CA ASP A 253 -14.39 -6.01 -14.41
C ASP A 253 -15.08 -6.46 -13.12
N ALA A 254 -14.29 -6.94 -12.15
CA ALA A 254 -14.82 -7.32 -10.83
C ALA A 254 -15.41 -6.11 -10.10
N ILE A 255 -14.72 -4.98 -10.08
CA ILE A 255 -15.17 -3.75 -9.42
C ILE A 255 -16.42 -3.21 -10.15
N GLU A 256 -16.36 -3.07 -11.48
CA GLU A 256 -17.46 -2.51 -12.28
C GLU A 256 -18.74 -3.35 -12.19
N ARG A 257 -18.60 -4.67 -12.22
CA ARG A 257 -19.73 -5.61 -12.10
C ARG A 257 -20.36 -5.56 -10.71
N THR A 258 -19.52 -5.46 -9.65
CA THR A 258 -20.02 -5.55 -8.27
C THR A 258 -20.59 -4.21 -7.77
N LEU A 259 -19.94 -3.10 -8.11
CA LEU A 259 -20.32 -1.78 -7.60
C LEU A 259 -21.15 -0.95 -8.58
N GLY A 260 -21.25 -1.37 -9.85
CA GLY A 260 -21.99 -0.64 -10.88
C GLY A 260 -21.38 0.72 -11.25
N VAL A 261 -20.08 0.93 -11.02
CA VAL A 261 -19.39 2.20 -11.28
C VAL A 261 -18.19 1.99 -12.20
N PRO A 262 -17.88 2.92 -13.11
CA PRO A 262 -16.73 2.79 -14.00
C PRO A 262 -15.41 2.97 -13.24
N VAL A 263 -14.44 2.09 -13.49
CA VAL A 263 -13.07 2.20 -12.98
C VAL A 263 -12.20 2.95 -13.98
N ARG A 264 -11.63 4.06 -13.55
CA ARG A 264 -10.82 4.97 -14.39
C ARG A 264 -9.36 5.07 -13.95
N ALA A 265 -9.04 4.57 -12.75
CA ALA A 265 -7.71 4.63 -12.17
C ALA A 265 -7.19 3.22 -11.88
N PHE A 266 -5.89 3.04 -12.09
CA PHE A 266 -5.17 1.80 -11.82
C PHE A 266 -3.83 2.12 -11.13
N ALA A 267 -3.53 1.38 -10.07
CA ALA A 267 -2.21 1.39 -9.45
C ALA A 267 -1.45 0.10 -9.78
N TYR A 268 -0.15 0.25 -10.10
CA TYR A 268 0.71 -0.89 -10.38
C TYR A 268 1.20 -1.53 -9.08
N PRO A 269 1.01 -2.85 -8.85
CA PRO A 269 1.65 -3.55 -7.75
C PRO A 269 3.17 -3.42 -7.79
N ASN A 270 3.80 -3.16 -6.65
CA ASN A 270 5.26 -3.04 -6.54
C ASN A 270 5.85 -2.03 -7.54
N GLY A 271 5.40 -0.81 -7.52
CA GLY A 271 5.95 0.26 -8.35
C GLY A 271 7.48 0.34 -8.23
N GLY A 272 8.18 0.26 -9.39
CA GLY A 272 9.63 0.32 -9.52
C GLY A 272 10.02 0.50 -10.96
#